data_62a17988c6df70150d2a017312add68b
#
_entry.id   62a17988c6df70150d2a017312add68b
#
_cell.length_a   1.000
_cell.length_b   1.000
_cell.length_c   1.000
_cell.angle_alpha   90.00
_cell.angle_beta   90.00
_cell.angle_gamma   90.00
#
_symmetry.space_group_name_H-M   'P 1'
#
loop_
_entity.id
_entity.type
_entity.pdbx_description
1 polymer ?
#
loop_
_entity_poly.entity_id
_entity_poly.type
_entity_poly.pdbx_seq_one_letter_code
_entity_poly.pdbx_strand_id
1 'polypeptide(L)'
;VICASDFWVDARAKRDAGADGVRVRVTSGLIDYVLDDDELAAVVAHEMAHNLLDHRPLIEATKRGKTKVIKATEAEADRLSVWLMANAGYDPEAAITFWQRYGKATGLGIFSAPTHYRWQTRVAMLREEIGLMARSSANEGPHDPPLLAAHRAKQ
;
A
#
# COMPACT_ATOMS: atom_id res chain seq x y z
N VAL A 1 18.72 -11.15 3.28
CA VAL A 1 18.80 -9.99 2.38
C VAL A 1 18.11 -8.85 3.08
N ILE A 2 18.88 -7.85 3.53
CA ILE A 2 18.33 -6.60 4.05
C ILE A 2 17.92 -5.79 2.81
N CYS A 3 16.64 -5.73 2.49
CA CYS A 3 16.12 -4.78 1.53
C CYS A 3 16.16 -3.39 2.17
N ALA A 4 17.24 -2.65 1.92
CA ALA A 4 17.29 -1.24 2.26
C ALA A 4 16.48 -0.50 1.19
N SER A 5 15.24 -0.13 1.51
CA SER A 5 14.51 0.84 0.72
C SER A 5 14.93 2.23 1.16
N ASP A 6 15.49 3.02 0.26
CA ASP A 6 15.71 4.43 0.50
C ASP A 6 14.35 5.15 0.56
N PHE A 7 14.26 6.07 1.50
CA PHE A 7 13.07 6.90 1.69
C PHE A 7 13.45 8.36 1.57
N TRP A 8 12.67 9.17 0.83
CA TRP A 8 12.91 10.60 0.78
C TRP A 8 11.63 11.42 0.71
N VAL A 9 11.72 12.66 1.20
CA VAL A 9 10.66 13.64 1.15
C VAL A 9 10.89 14.57 -0.04
N ASP A 10 9.85 14.74 -0.86
CA ASP A 10 9.82 15.68 -1.96
C ASP A 10 9.05 16.94 -1.52
N ALA A 11 9.66 18.11 -1.64
CA ALA A 11 9.13 19.37 -1.13
C ALA A 11 7.90 19.93 -1.90
N ARG A 12 7.17 19.08 -2.66
CA ARG A 12 5.96 19.50 -3.39
C ARG A 12 4.72 19.50 -2.50
N ALA A 13 3.91 20.54 -2.66
CA ALA A 13 2.64 20.70 -1.93
C ALA A 13 1.53 19.73 -2.38
N LYS A 14 1.72 19.00 -3.48
CA LYS A 14 0.78 17.97 -3.94
C LYS A 14 0.77 16.82 -2.92
N ARG A 15 -0.41 16.27 -2.63
CA ARG A 15 -0.57 15.06 -1.80
C ARG A 15 -0.30 13.82 -2.64
N ASP A 16 0.93 13.33 -2.59
CA ASP A 16 1.39 12.25 -3.46
C ASP A 16 2.47 11.39 -2.79
N ALA A 17 2.51 10.12 -3.15
CA ALA A 17 3.58 9.20 -2.83
C ALA A 17 3.88 8.32 -4.04
N GLY A 18 4.96 7.56 -4.01
CA GLY A 18 5.28 6.65 -5.10
C GLY A 18 6.48 5.76 -4.80
N ALA A 19 6.48 4.61 -5.44
CA ALA A 19 7.56 3.63 -5.41
C ALA A 19 8.24 3.52 -6.78
N ASP A 20 9.57 3.46 -6.82
CA ASP A 20 10.33 3.36 -8.07
C ASP A 20 10.98 1.97 -8.30
N GLY A 21 10.65 1.01 -7.48
CA GLY A 21 11.19 -0.35 -7.46
C GLY A 21 12.28 -0.56 -6.40
N VAL A 22 12.85 0.52 -5.85
CA VAL A 22 13.88 0.49 -4.81
C VAL A 22 13.60 1.49 -3.70
N ARG A 23 13.07 2.66 -4.05
CA ARG A 23 12.88 3.79 -3.15
C ARG A 23 11.41 4.14 -2.98
N VAL A 24 11.08 4.73 -1.84
CA VAL A 24 9.77 5.32 -1.56
C VAL A 24 9.92 6.83 -1.47
N ARG A 25 9.07 7.54 -2.22
CA ARG A 25 8.96 9.00 -2.21
C ARG A 25 7.64 9.40 -1.56
N VAL A 26 7.69 10.38 -0.66
CA VAL A 26 6.51 11.03 -0.09
C VAL A 26 6.64 12.53 -0.25
N THR A 27 5.57 13.22 -0.63
CA THR A 27 5.59 14.67 -0.75
C THR A 27 5.30 15.35 0.59
N SER A 28 5.84 16.56 0.79
CA SER A 28 5.53 17.37 1.97
C SER A 28 4.03 17.63 2.09
N GLY A 29 3.33 17.86 0.98
CA GLY A 29 1.88 18.06 1.00
C GLY A 29 1.07 16.82 1.43
N LEU A 30 1.62 15.60 1.29
CA LEU A 30 1.01 14.40 1.86
C LEU A 30 1.31 14.31 3.37
N ILE A 31 2.54 14.61 3.78
CA ILE A 31 2.91 14.64 5.20
C ILE A 31 2.04 15.63 5.98
N ASP A 32 1.79 16.81 5.41
CA ASP A 32 0.91 17.82 6.01
C ASP A 32 -0.58 17.38 6.01
N TYR A 33 -0.95 16.42 5.18
CA TYR A 33 -2.32 15.93 5.07
C TYR A 33 -2.66 14.80 6.04
N VAL A 34 -1.74 13.90 6.33
CA VAL A 34 -1.96 12.79 7.27
C VAL A 34 -2.21 13.32 8.68
N LEU A 35 -2.98 12.59 9.48
CA LEU A 35 -3.36 13.02 10.83
C LEU A 35 -2.31 12.64 11.88
N ASP A 36 -1.60 11.54 11.65
CA ASP A 36 -0.65 10.96 12.58
C ASP A 36 0.35 10.04 11.85
N ASP A 37 1.24 9.45 12.62
CA ASP A 37 2.27 8.54 12.12
C ASP A 37 1.68 7.21 11.61
N ASP A 38 0.53 6.75 12.12
CA ASP A 38 -0.13 5.54 11.64
C ASP A 38 -0.68 5.73 10.23
N GLU A 39 -1.30 6.88 9.93
CA GLU A 39 -1.71 7.20 8.55
C GLU A 39 -0.51 7.38 7.61
N LEU A 40 0.58 7.98 8.07
CA LEU A 40 1.81 8.06 7.28
C LEU A 40 2.37 6.66 7.00
N ALA A 41 2.42 5.81 8.02
CA ALA A 41 2.85 4.43 7.89
C ALA A 41 1.99 3.65 6.90
N ALA A 42 0.67 3.88 6.84
CA ALA A 42 -0.21 3.25 5.87
C ALA A 42 0.19 3.55 4.42
N VAL A 43 0.51 4.82 4.12
CA VAL A 43 0.96 5.22 2.78
C VAL A 43 2.34 4.66 2.46
N VAL A 44 3.28 4.78 3.40
CA VAL A 44 4.65 4.27 3.22
C VAL A 44 4.65 2.76 3.03
N ALA A 45 3.89 2.02 3.82
CA ALA A 45 3.75 0.57 3.70
C ALA A 45 3.14 0.14 2.36
N HIS A 46 2.17 0.90 1.84
CA HIS A 46 1.60 0.67 0.51
C HIS A 46 2.66 0.81 -0.59
N GLU A 47 3.45 1.89 -0.56
CA GLU A 47 4.52 2.10 -1.54
C GLU A 47 5.66 1.07 -1.38
N MET A 48 6.02 0.72 -0.15
CA MET A 48 6.98 -0.36 0.11
C MET A 48 6.49 -1.71 -0.45
N ALA A 49 5.20 -2.00 -0.35
CA ALA A 49 4.63 -3.22 -0.90
C ALA A 49 4.80 -3.31 -2.41
N HIS A 50 4.69 -2.20 -3.15
CA HIS A 50 4.98 -2.16 -4.58
C HIS A 50 6.43 -2.57 -4.88
N ASN A 51 7.40 -2.10 -4.09
CA ASN A 51 8.81 -2.46 -4.26
C ASN A 51 9.06 -3.93 -3.89
N LEU A 52 8.50 -4.41 -2.77
CA LEU A 52 8.69 -5.77 -2.28
C LEU A 52 8.09 -6.86 -3.18
N LEU A 53 7.06 -6.52 -3.95
CA LEU A 53 6.36 -7.42 -4.87
C LEU A 53 6.77 -7.22 -6.34
N ASP A 54 7.82 -6.44 -6.60
CA ASP A 54 8.34 -6.17 -7.95
C ASP A 54 7.26 -5.68 -8.94
N HIS A 55 6.31 -4.84 -8.47
CA HIS A 55 5.19 -4.39 -9.28
C HIS A 55 5.62 -3.53 -10.46
N ARG A 56 6.67 -2.71 -10.31
CA ARG A 56 7.15 -1.83 -11.37
C ARG A 56 7.63 -2.60 -12.59
N PRO A 57 8.56 -3.56 -12.49
CA PRO A 57 8.98 -4.38 -13.62
C PRO A 57 7.81 -5.11 -14.29
N LEU A 58 6.86 -5.64 -13.49
CA LEU A 58 5.66 -6.31 -14.00
C LEU A 58 4.79 -5.37 -14.85
N ILE A 59 4.54 -4.15 -14.35
CA ILE A 59 3.74 -3.14 -15.06
C ILE A 59 4.45 -2.69 -16.34
N GLU A 60 5.76 -2.47 -16.29
CA GLU A 60 6.57 -2.04 -17.45
C GLU A 60 6.63 -3.11 -18.54
N ALA A 61 6.76 -4.39 -18.16
CA ALA A 61 6.76 -5.52 -19.10
C ALA A 61 5.39 -5.80 -19.74
N THR A 62 4.30 -5.30 -19.16
CA THR A 62 2.95 -5.55 -19.61
C THR A 62 2.60 -4.73 -20.86
N LYS A 63 2.46 -5.39 -22.00
CA LYS A 63 2.12 -4.75 -23.31
C LYS A 63 0.62 -4.53 -23.49
N ARG A 64 -0.22 -5.47 -23.02
CA ARG A 64 -1.69 -5.43 -23.16
C ARG A 64 -2.36 -5.64 -21.81
N GLY A 65 -3.52 -5.02 -21.60
CA GLY A 65 -4.26 -5.16 -20.33
C GLY A 65 -3.58 -4.46 -19.15
N LYS A 66 -2.76 -3.45 -19.39
CA LYS A 66 -1.98 -2.73 -18.37
C LYS A 66 -2.85 -2.22 -17.22
N THR A 67 -4.04 -1.70 -17.52
CA THR A 67 -5.00 -1.23 -16.49
C THR A 67 -5.40 -2.35 -15.53
N LYS A 68 -5.63 -3.57 -16.04
CA LYS A 68 -5.97 -4.73 -15.18
C LYS A 68 -4.82 -5.12 -14.28
N VAL A 69 -3.60 -5.10 -14.82
CA VAL A 69 -2.38 -5.40 -14.05
C VAL A 69 -2.18 -4.36 -12.96
N ILE A 70 -2.26 -3.07 -13.29
CA ILE A 70 -2.14 -2.00 -12.29
C ILE A 70 -3.19 -2.16 -11.17
N LYS A 71 -4.46 -2.43 -11.52
CA LYS A 71 -5.47 -2.70 -10.49
C LYS A 71 -5.13 -3.88 -9.58
N ALA A 72 -4.61 -4.95 -10.14
CA ALA A 72 -4.21 -6.11 -9.36
C ALA A 72 -3.04 -5.76 -8.41
N THR A 73 -2.03 -5.06 -8.92
CA THR A 73 -0.88 -4.62 -8.10
C THR A 73 -1.27 -3.64 -7.00
N GLU A 74 -2.25 -2.75 -7.24
CA GLU A 74 -2.81 -1.87 -6.19
C GLU A 74 -3.49 -2.69 -5.08
N ALA A 75 -4.28 -3.70 -5.44
CA ALA A 75 -4.93 -4.58 -4.46
C ALA A 75 -3.90 -5.39 -3.64
N GLU A 76 -2.85 -5.88 -4.29
CA GLU A 76 -1.76 -6.59 -3.61
C GLU A 76 -0.99 -5.67 -2.67
N ALA A 77 -0.72 -4.43 -3.09
CA ALA A 77 -0.07 -3.43 -2.25
C ALA A 77 -0.91 -3.05 -1.03
N ASP A 78 -2.22 -2.84 -1.20
CA ASP A 78 -3.14 -2.60 -0.09
C ASP A 78 -3.14 -3.76 0.91
N ARG A 79 -3.23 -4.99 0.43
CA ARG A 79 -3.25 -6.18 1.28
C ARG A 79 -1.94 -6.39 2.04
N LEU A 80 -0.79 -6.23 1.37
CA LEU A 80 0.50 -6.37 2.04
C LEU A 80 0.76 -5.25 3.04
N SER A 81 0.29 -4.02 2.76
CA SER A 81 0.57 -2.85 3.61
C SER A 81 0.12 -3.04 5.06
N VAL A 82 -1.05 -3.65 5.31
CA VAL A 82 -1.56 -3.87 6.68
C VAL A 82 -0.69 -4.82 7.50
N TRP A 83 -0.08 -5.82 6.86
CA TRP A 83 0.88 -6.73 7.50
C TRP A 83 2.18 -6.02 7.84
N LEU A 84 2.68 -5.16 6.92
CA LEU A 84 3.89 -4.36 7.15
C LEU A 84 3.69 -3.40 8.31
N MET A 85 2.53 -2.73 8.37
CA MET A 85 2.18 -1.84 9.46
C MET A 85 2.16 -2.57 10.81
N ALA A 86 1.42 -3.68 10.90
CA ALA A 86 1.31 -4.47 12.12
C ALA A 86 2.68 -4.98 12.59
N ASN A 87 3.52 -5.50 11.68
CA ASN A 87 4.86 -5.97 12.01
C ASN A 87 5.80 -4.86 12.46
N ALA A 88 5.54 -3.62 12.05
CA ALA A 88 6.28 -2.43 12.46
C ALA A 88 5.71 -1.76 13.72
N GLY A 89 4.61 -2.27 14.28
CA GLY A 89 3.98 -1.74 15.49
C GLY A 89 3.03 -0.57 15.27
N TYR A 90 2.62 -0.30 14.00
CA TYR A 90 1.60 0.68 13.64
C TYR A 90 0.21 0.04 13.60
N ASP A 91 -0.84 0.86 13.78
CA ASP A 91 -2.23 0.42 13.73
C ASP A 91 -2.70 0.22 12.26
N PRO A 92 -2.97 -1.02 11.80
CA PRO A 92 -3.45 -1.26 10.44
C PRO A 92 -4.81 -0.62 10.11
N GLU A 93 -5.65 -0.32 11.12
CA GLU A 93 -6.95 0.36 10.91
C GLU A 93 -6.76 1.79 10.39
N ALA A 94 -5.61 2.41 10.62
CA ALA A 94 -5.28 3.73 10.08
C ALA A 94 -5.25 3.74 8.55
N ALA A 95 -4.94 2.63 7.88
CA ALA A 95 -5.05 2.51 6.43
C ALA A 95 -6.51 2.69 5.97
N ILE A 96 -7.48 2.16 6.71
CA ILE A 96 -8.92 2.33 6.41
C ILE A 96 -9.33 3.78 6.54
N THR A 97 -8.98 4.42 7.65
CA THR A 97 -9.34 5.83 7.91
C THR A 97 -8.71 6.77 6.90
N PHE A 98 -7.44 6.58 6.57
CA PHE A 98 -6.74 7.33 5.54
C PHE A 98 -7.43 7.22 4.17
N TRP A 99 -7.66 6.01 3.66
CA TRP A 99 -8.26 5.82 2.33
C TRP A 99 -9.72 6.29 2.25
N GLN A 100 -10.49 6.19 3.34
CA GLN A 100 -11.83 6.78 3.41
C GLN A 100 -11.78 8.31 3.28
N ARG A 101 -10.91 8.95 4.05
CA ARG A 101 -10.76 10.41 4.08
C ARG A 101 -10.18 10.94 2.78
N TYR A 102 -9.09 10.33 2.30
CA TYR A 102 -8.44 10.70 1.05
C TYR A 102 -9.37 10.50 -0.15
N GLY A 103 -10.06 9.37 -0.23
CA GLY A 103 -10.99 9.05 -1.31
C GLY A 103 -12.19 10.00 -1.37
N LYS A 104 -12.73 10.39 -0.20
CA LYS A 104 -13.81 11.41 -0.13
C LYS A 104 -13.31 12.80 -0.56
N ALA A 105 -12.11 13.19 -0.12
CA ALA A 105 -11.54 14.51 -0.42
C ALA A 105 -11.14 14.67 -1.89
N THR A 106 -10.71 13.59 -2.55
CA THR A 106 -10.25 13.62 -3.96
C THR A 106 -11.36 13.29 -4.96
N GLY A 107 -12.56 12.93 -4.51
CA GLY A 107 -13.65 12.52 -5.39
C GLY A 107 -13.42 11.20 -6.13
N LEU A 108 -12.42 10.41 -5.74
CA LEU A 108 -12.08 9.12 -6.34
C LEU A 108 -13.14 8.01 -6.10
N GLY A 109 -14.41 8.42 -5.84
CA GLY A 109 -15.53 7.50 -5.63
C GLY A 109 -16.24 7.09 -6.92
N ILE A 110 -16.55 8.04 -7.82
CA ILE A 110 -17.35 7.80 -9.03
C ILE A 110 -16.49 7.89 -10.30
N PHE A 111 -15.45 8.73 -10.28
CA PHE A 111 -14.54 8.96 -11.41
C PHE A 111 -13.09 8.61 -11.06
N SER A 112 -12.87 7.52 -10.32
CA SER A 112 -11.50 7.04 -10.10
C SER A 112 -10.84 6.78 -11.46
N ALA A 113 -9.55 7.14 -11.57
CA ALA A 113 -8.78 6.77 -12.74
C ALA A 113 -8.98 5.27 -13.01
N PRO A 114 -9.06 4.83 -14.27
CA PRO A 114 -9.28 3.42 -14.61
C PRO A 114 -8.28 2.45 -13.97
N THR A 115 -7.16 2.99 -13.52
CA THR A 115 -6.04 2.29 -12.89
C THR A 115 -6.20 2.00 -11.39
N HIS A 116 -7.17 2.64 -10.71
CA HIS A 116 -7.36 2.45 -9.27
C HIS A 116 -8.75 1.89 -8.95
N TYR A 117 -8.85 1.14 -7.88
CA TYR A 117 -10.14 0.79 -7.29
C TYR A 117 -10.79 2.00 -6.64
N ARG A 118 -12.13 2.01 -6.60
CA ARG A 118 -12.86 2.97 -5.76
C ARG A 118 -12.43 2.82 -4.31
N TRP A 119 -12.36 3.93 -3.57
CA TRP A 119 -11.96 3.89 -2.16
C TRP A 119 -12.80 2.92 -1.32
N GLN A 120 -14.10 2.77 -1.61
CA GLN A 120 -14.98 1.81 -0.91
C GLN A 120 -14.51 0.36 -1.12
N THR A 121 -14.08 0.02 -2.31
CA THR A 121 -13.54 -1.31 -2.64
C THR A 121 -12.20 -1.54 -1.93
N ARG A 122 -11.34 -0.53 -1.90
CA ARG A 122 -10.05 -0.60 -1.17
C ARG A 122 -10.30 -0.83 0.33
N VAL A 123 -11.19 -0.05 0.93
CA VAL A 123 -11.57 -0.19 2.35
C VAL A 123 -12.15 -1.58 2.67
N ALA A 124 -12.97 -2.13 1.78
CA ALA A 124 -13.50 -3.48 1.96
C ALA A 124 -12.38 -4.53 1.94
N MET A 125 -11.45 -4.44 1.00
CA MET A 125 -10.28 -5.34 0.92
C MET A 125 -9.38 -5.23 2.14
N LEU A 126 -9.11 -4.01 2.62
CA LEU A 126 -8.31 -3.79 3.83
C LEU A 126 -8.94 -4.41 5.06
N ARG A 127 -10.26 -4.24 5.26
CA ARG A 127 -10.98 -4.87 6.38
C ARG A 127 -10.93 -6.38 6.33
N GLU A 128 -11.09 -6.96 5.15
CA GLU A 128 -10.97 -8.42 4.96
C GLU A 128 -9.57 -8.90 5.34
N GLU A 129 -8.53 -8.22 4.86
CA GLU A 129 -7.13 -8.60 5.12
C GLU A 129 -6.74 -8.43 6.61
N ILE A 130 -7.17 -7.35 7.26
CA ILE A 130 -7.00 -7.16 8.72
C ILE A 130 -7.70 -8.28 9.49
N GLY A 131 -8.90 -8.67 9.07
CA GLY A 131 -9.63 -9.79 9.66
C GLY A 131 -8.91 -11.13 9.45
N LEU A 132 -8.24 -11.35 8.31
CA LEU A 132 -7.39 -12.53 8.08
C LEU A 132 -6.17 -12.52 9.00
N MET A 133 -5.50 -11.39 9.09
CA MET A 133 -4.34 -11.21 9.97
C MET A 133 -4.71 -11.47 11.44
N ALA A 134 -5.80 -10.91 11.94
CA ALA A 134 -6.26 -11.12 13.30
C ALA A 134 -6.54 -12.60 13.61
N ARG A 135 -7.06 -13.36 12.65
CA ARG A 135 -7.28 -14.82 12.80
C ARG A 135 -5.99 -15.62 12.76
N SER A 136 -4.96 -15.14 12.08
CA SER A 136 -3.65 -15.80 12.02
C SER A 136 -2.76 -15.47 13.22
N SER A 137 -3.08 -14.42 13.96
CA SER A 137 -2.31 -13.88 15.10
C SER A 137 -2.42 -14.71 16.39
N ALA A 138 -2.94 -15.91 16.34
CA ALA A 138 -3.02 -16.80 17.50
C ALA A 138 -1.63 -17.19 18.07
N ASN A 139 -0.53 -16.83 17.42
CA ASN A 139 0.85 -17.03 17.89
C ASN A 139 1.60 -15.70 17.87
N GLU A 140 2.20 -15.34 18.99
CA GLU A 140 2.98 -14.12 19.22
C GLU A 140 4.20 -14.03 18.28
N GLY A 141 4.34 -12.91 17.56
CA GLY A 141 5.53 -12.59 16.77
C GLY A 141 5.23 -11.92 15.42
N PRO A 142 6.26 -11.44 14.70
CA PRO A 142 6.09 -10.90 13.36
C PRO A 142 5.47 -11.95 12.43
N HIS A 143 4.39 -11.58 11.76
CA HIS A 143 3.70 -12.48 10.84
C HIS A 143 4.40 -12.48 9.48
N ASP A 144 4.63 -13.65 8.88
CA ASP A 144 5.07 -13.72 7.49
C ASP A 144 3.87 -13.44 6.57
N PRO A 145 3.86 -12.29 5.86
CA PRO A 145 2.71 -11.93 5.03
C PRO A 145 2.49 -12.96 3.92
N PRO A 146 1.28 -13.51 3.76
CA PRO A 146 1.03 -14.58 2.78
C PRO A 146 1.40 -14.20 1.33
N LEU A 147 1.16 -12.94 0.96
CA LEU A 147 1.52 -12.42 -0.37
C LEU A 147 3.03 -12.40 -0.58
N LEU A 148 3.78 -11.98 0.43
CA LEU A 148 5.25 -11.91 0.35
C LEU A 148 5.86 -13.31 0.33
N ALA A 149 5.35 -14.22 1.13
CA ALA A 149 5.75 -15.64 1.11
C ALA A 149 5.49 -16.27 -0.27
N ALA A 150 4.30 -16.04 -0.85
CA ALA A 150 3.96 -16.53 -2.18
C ALA A 150 4.82 -15.89 -3.29
N HIS A 151 5.21 -14.62 -3.15
CA HIS A 151 6.09 -13.94 -4.10
C HIS A 151 7.51 -14.53 -4.07
N ARG A 152 8.08 -14.74 -2.88
CA ARG A 152 9.40 -15.35 -2.71
C ARG A 152 9.47 -16.77 -3.28
N ALA A 153 8.39 -17.54 -3.18
CA ALA A 153 8.33 -18.91 -3.70
C ALA A 153 8.35 -18.98 -5.25
N LYS A 154 8.18 -17.87 -5.96
CA LYS A 154 8.20 -17.78 -7.43
C LYS A 154 9.54 -17.32 -7.99
N GLN A 155 10.46 -16.88 -7.13
CA GLN A 155 11.83 -16.44 -7.49
C GLN A 155 12.80 -17.61 -7.46
#